data_3f81d15e418c20c8156c385df9c18453
#
_entry.id   3f81d15e418c20c8156c385df9c18453
#
_cell.length_a   1.000
_cell.length_b   1.000
_cell.length_c   1.000
_cell.angle_alpha   90.00
_cell.angle_beta   90.00
_cell.angle_gamma   90.00
#
_symmetry.space_group_name_H-M   'P 1'
#
loop_
_entity.id
_entity.type
_entity.pdbx_description
1 polymer ?
#
loop_
_entity_poly.entity_id
_entity_poly.type
_entity_poly.pdbx_seq_one_letter_code
_entity_poly.pdbx_strand_id
1 'polypeptide(L)'
;MIRDSRITSSASRKVKELTKPYANELDLLLGENQATALERERNTFDLMTAPFSRRLVIFGAGRLGRDALRTLRRHGWEMLAFSDSESAKWGKEIDGMKVLSPHDAARGFGLTAAFVVTISARGGDFLPLCRRLLDLGCAGVVPYRSLFWKYPDDCPPHLVADRPCRILQEKKEIRAVLDLLSDDMSRREYVGQLRWRLLQDFGGLPAPSGEEQYFPPDIITLRPGEVFVDCGAYDGDTLRPFLRRCPGFARVLALEPDPANFARLTGFIGGLPADVRKRLSARMVCAGEKRGKVRFAAGGGETSKVTVRGETTVECATLDEICSGDEPSYVKMDIEGAELDALRGAGRLLRQSEAMWAVCVYHKPEHLWQLPLFISEHSQGHRFFLRKYAGEIWETVCYVVPESRLANTEAGSSV
;
A
#
# COMPACT_ATOMS: atom_id res chain seq x y z
N MET A 1 41.56 25.66 4.67
CA MET A 1 40.44 24.89 5.23
C MET A 1 39.32 25.82 5.68
N ILE A 2 38.63 26.53 4.80
CA ILE A 2 37.39 27.29 5.07
C ILE A 2 36.69 27.46 3.72
N ARG A 3 36.05 26.38 3.19
CA ARG A 3 35.20 26.47 1.97
C ARG A 3 33.96 25.53 1.99
N ASP A 4 33.79 24.66 2.99
CA ASP A 4 32.73 23.64 2.96
C ASP A 4 31.45 23.98 3.75
N SER A 5 31.48 24.97 4.66
CA SER A 5 30.32 25.26 5.52
C SER A 5 29.22 26.11 4.86
N ARG A 6 29.50 26.75 3.71
CA ARG A 6 28.52 27.63 3.02
C ARG A 6 27.66 26.88 1.99
N ILE A 7 28.16 25.80 1.43
CA ILE A 7 27.42 25.00 0.40
C ILE A 7 26.35 24.14 1.09
N THR A 8 26.66 23.54 2.23
CA THR A 8 25.70 22.77 3.02
C THR A 8 24.57 23.63 3.60
N SER A 9 24.84 24.88 3.97
CA SER A 9 23.82 25.80 4.51
C SER A 9 22.85 26.30 3.43
N SER A 10 23.31 26.50 2.19
CA SER A 10 22.47 26.95 1.07
C SER A 10 21.53 25.84 0.57
N ALA A 11 22.03 24.60 0.43
CA ALA A 11 21.23 23.45 0.04
C ALA A 11 20.16 23.12 1.11
N SER A 12 20.53 23.12 2.39
CA SER A 12 19.62 22.93 3.51
C SER A 12 18.54 24.03 3.60
N ARG A 13 18.86 25.27 3.24
CA ARG A 13 17.92 26.39 3.22
C ARG A 13 16.93 26.26 2.05
N LYS A 14 17.40 25.86 0.86
CA LYS A 14 16.58 25.65 -0.32
C LYS A 14 15.62 24.47 -0.15
N VAL A 15 16.06 23.38 0.48
CA VAL A 15 15.20 22.24 0.84
C VAL A 15 14.13 22.66 1.85
N LYS A 16 14.46 23.47 2.85
CA LYS A 16 13.49 23.99 3.83
C LYS A 16 12.46 24.93 3.22
N GLU A 17 12.80 25.71 2.19
CA GLU A 17 11.84 26.56 1.47
C GLU A 17 10.88 25.77 0.60
N LEU A 18 11.35 24.75 -0.08
CA LEU A 18 10.54 23.86 -0.93
C LEU A 18 9.59 22.97 -0.11
N THR A 19 9.95 22.59 1.11
CA THR A 19 9.08 21.78 2.00
C THR A 19 7.99 22.59 2.70
N LYS A 20 8.10 23.92 2.76
CA LYS A 20 7.17 24.80 3.50
C LYS A 20 5.67 24.57 3.19
N PRO A 21 5.23 24.47 1.92
CA PRO A 21 3.80 24.29 1.64
C PRO A 21 3.26 22.98 2.22
N TYR A 22 3.99 21.88 2.02
CA TYR A 22 3.61 20.55 2.51
C TYR A 22 3.70 20.44 4.03
N ALA A 23 4.70 21.09 4.63
CA ALA A 23 4.85 21.16 6.08
C ALA A 23 3.69 21.90 6.73
N ASN A 24 3.30 23.06 6.20
CA ASN A 24 2.17 23.83 6.72
C ASN A 24 0.84 23.05 6.58
N GLU A 25 0.63 22.39 5.44
CA GLU A 25 -0.55 21.57 5.23
C GLU A 25 -0.58 20.38 6.21
N LEU A 26 0.54 19.68 6.37
CA LEU A 26 0.65 18.57 7.30
C LEU A 26 0.43 19.02 8.75
N ASP A 27 1.02 20.16 9.14
CA ASP A 27 0.88 20.72 10.49
C ASP A 27 -0.59 21.10 10.78
N LEU A 28 -1.34 21.59 9.78
CA LEU A 28 -2.79 21.80 9.88
C LEU A 28 -3.56 20.51 10.08
N LEU A 29 -3.28 19.48 9.29
CA LEU A 29 -3.92 18.16 9.41
C LEU A 29 -3.64 17.54 10.79
N LEU A 30 -2.40 17.57 11.24
CA LEU A 30 -1.98 17.01 12.52
C LEU A 30 -2.33 17.91 13.72
N GLY A 31 -2.66 19.18 13.48
CA GLY A 31 -3.09 20.16 14.49
C GLY A 31 -4.46 19.86 15.09
N GLU A 32 -5.26 19.02 14.44
CA GLU A 32 -6.56 18.64 14.97
C GLU A 32 -6.45 17.98 16.34
N ASN A 33 -7.36 18.32 17.26
CA ASN A 33 -7.41 17.66 18.56
C ASN A 33 -8.13 16.30 18.49
N GLN A 34 -7.80 15.40 19.42
CA GLN A 34 -8.35 14.05 19.43
C GLN A 34 -9.86 14.01 19.66
N ALA A 35 -10.43 14.95 20.41
CA ALA A 35 -11.88 14.98 20.66
C ALA A 35 -12.65 15.26 19.38
N THR A 36 -12.20 16.23 18.56
CA THR A 36 -12.78 16.53 17.25
C THR A 36 -12.67 15.34 16.28
N ALA A 37 -11.51 14.67 16.26
CA ALA A 37 -11.31 13.47 15.45
C ALA A 37 -12.26 12.34 15.86
N LEU A 38 -12.42 12.08 17.15
CA LEU A 38 -13.37 11.09 17.68
C LEU A 38 -14.82 11.43 17.37
N GLU A 39 -15.19 12.72 17.46
CA GLU A 39 -16.53 13.18 17.09
C GLU A 39 -16.79 12.95 15.60
N ARG A 40 -15.83 13.28 14.74
CA ARG A 40 -15.91 13.00 13.30
C ARG A 40 -16.05 11.49 13.03
N GLU A 41 -15.25 10.64 13.67
CA GLU A 41 -15.36 9.18 13.53
C GLU A 41 -16.76 8.66 13.85
N ARG A 42 -17.35 9.16 14.95
CA ARG A 42 -18.68 8.72 15.39
C ARG A 42 -19.80 9.20 14.49
N ASN A 43 -19.69 10.41 13.94
CA ASN A 43 -20.81 11.10 13.30
C ASN A 43 -20.78 11.01 11.77
N THR A 44 -19.61 10.80 11.11
CA THR A 44 -19.52 10.87 9.64
C THR A 44 -20.49 9.91 8.96
N PHE A 45 -20.57 8.65 9.39
CA PHE A 45 -21.49 7.68 8.80
C PHE A 45 -22.96 8.09 8.96
N ASP A 46 -23.35 8.57 10.15
CA ASP A 46 -24.70 9.02 10.41
C ASP A 46 -25.08 10.26 9.56
N LEU A 47 -24.16 11.23 9.47
CA LEU A 47 -24.38 12.42 8.65
C LEU A 47 -24.57 12.08 7.17
N MET A 48 -23.76 11.15 6.65
CA MET A 48 -23.86 10.72 5.24
C MET A 48 -25.13 9.90 4.96
N THR A 49 -25.69 9.22 5.96
CA THR A 49 -26.87 8.35 5.82
C THR A 49 -28.16 8.97 6.36
N ALA A 50 -28.08 10.12 7.06
CA ALA A 50 -29.24 10.79 7.70
C ALA A 50 -30.47 10.98 6.78
N PRO A 51 -30.33 11.39 5.50
CA PRO A 51 -31.48 11.59 4.62
C PRO A 51 -32.28 10.31 4.30
N PHE A 52 -31.71 9.13 4.60
CA PHE A 52 -32.26 7.84 4.17
C PHE A 52 -32.88 7.01 5.30
N SER A 53 -33.13 7.64 6.46
CA SER A 53 -33.85 6.99 7.59
C SER A 53 -33.31 5.60 7.95
N ARG A 54 -31.99 5.42 8.00
CA ARG A 54 -31.28 4.16 8.28
C ARG A 54 -31.49 3.03 7.25
N ARG A 55 -31.98 3.35 6.05
CA ARG A 55 -32.18 2.37 4.96
C ARG A 55 -30.96 2.30 4.05
N LEU A 56 -30.43 1.10 3.88
CA LEU A 56 -29.15 0.91 3.19
C LEU A 56 -29.21 -0.18 2.13
N VAL A 57 -28.44 0.03 1.06
CA VAL A 57 -28.05 -0.98 0.10
C VAL A 57 -26.53 -1.16 0.21
N ILE A 58 -26.03 -2.38 0.32
CA ILE A 58 -24.58 -2.65 0.31
C ILE A 58 -24.14 -2.88 -1.13
N PHE A 59 -23.25 -2.03 -1.62
CA PHE A 59 -22.63 -2.17 -2.94
C PHE A 59 -21.32 -2.95 -2.82
N GLY A 60 -21.36 -4.20 -3.27
CA GLY A 60 -20.33 -5.22 -3.14
C GLY A 60 -20.77 -6.37 -2.25
N ALA A 61 -21.15 -7.52 -2.85
CA ALA A 61 -21.60 -8.72 -2.14
C ALA A 61 -20.45 -9.70 -1.85
N GLY A 62 -19.21 -9.20 -1.77
CA GLY A 62 -18.03 -9.96 -1.40
C GLY A 62 -17.85 -10.07 0.12
N ARG A 63 -16.66 -10.49 0.57
CA ARG A 63 -16.33 -10.70 1.99
C ARG A 63 -16.58 -9.41 2.81
N LEU A 64 -16.06 -8.27 2.37
CA LEU A 64 -16.20 -7.00 3.09
C LEU A 64 -17.65 -6.57 3.20
N GLY A 65 -18.46 -6.74 2.14
CA GLY A 65 -19.89 -6.44 2.17
C GLY A 65 -20.67 -7.32 3.13
N ARG A 66 -20.34 -8.61 3.21
CA ARG A 66 -20.95 -9.55 4.16
C ARG A 66 -20.56 -9.23 5.61
N ASP A 67 -19.33 -8.80 5.83
CA ASP A 67 -18.89 -8.32 7.16
C ASP A 67 -19.65 -7.04 7.55
N ALA A 68 -19.78 -6.09 6.61
CA ALA A 68 -20.56 -4.87 6.80
C ALA A 68 -22.04 -5.17 7.09
N LEU A 69 -22.64 -6.14 6.38
CA LEU A 69 -24.02 -6.59 6.62
C LEU A 69 -24.20 -7.07 8.07
N ARG A 70 -23.27 -7.89 8.57
CA ARG A 70 -23.35 -8.40 9.96
C ARG A 70 -23.29 -7.27 10.98
N THR A 71 -22.36 -6.34 10.80
CA THR A 71 -22.23 -5.16 11.65
C THR A 71 -23.49 -4.30 11.63
N LEU A 72 -23.97 -3.95 10.44
CA LEU A 72 -25.15 -3.09 10.28
C LEU A 72 -26.42 -3.71 10.87
N ARG A 73 -26.65 -5.01 10.67
CA ARG A 73 -27.79 -5.74 11.29
C ARG A 73 -27.71 -5.71 12.81
N ARG A 74 -26.53 -5.91 13.39
CA ARG A 74 -26.32 -5.87 14.85
C ARG A 74 -26.70 -4.51 15.45
N HIS A 75 -26.46 -3.45 14.70
CA HIS A 75 -26.78 -2.07 15.12
C HIS A 75 -28.16 -1.57 14.64
N GLY A 76 -29.03 -2.46 14.17
CA GLY A 76 -30.42 -2.16 13.85
C GLY A 76 -30.62 -1.26 12.62
N TRP A 77 -29.72 -1.38 11.61
CA TRP A 77 -29.91 -0.76 10.31
C TRP A 77 -30.81 -1.61 9.43
N GLU A 78 -31.66 -0.96 8.63
CA GLU A 78 -32.53 -1.63 7.67
C GLU A 78 -31.76 -1.91 6.37
N MET A 79 -31.49 -3.18 6.13
CA MET A 79 -30.77 -3.63 4.95
C MET A 79 -31.75 -4.07 3.89
N LEU A 80 -31.74 -3.42 2.72
CA LEU A 80 -32.74 -3.65 1.66
C LEU A 80 -32.27 -4.70 0.64
N ALA A 81 -31.01 -4.63 0.23
CA ALA A 81 -30.41 -5.54 -0.73
C ALA A 81 -28.87 -5.46 -0.71
N PHE A 82 -28.23 -6.44 -1.31
CA PHE A 82 -26.92 -6.25 -1.93
C PHE A 82 -27.09 -5.72 -3.35
N SER A 83 -26.10 -4.96 -3.82
CA SER A 83 -25.87 -4.69 -5.23
C SER A 83 -24.45 -5.07 -5.59
N ASP A 84 -24.23 -5.66 -6.76
CA ASP A 84 -22.88 -6.09 -7.17
C ASP A 84 -22.69 -5.88 -8.67
N SER A 85 -21.46 -5.51 -9.09
CA SER A 85 -21.12 -5.36 -10.51
C SER A 85 -20.98 -6.68 -11.24
N GLU A 86 -20.77 -7.78 -10.51
CA GLU A 86 -20.59 -9.13 -11.07
C GLU A 86 -21.95 -9.77 -11.39
N SER A 87 -22.27 -9.90 -12.67
CA SER A 87 -23.56 -10.42 -13.13
C SER A 87 -23.85 -11.84 -12.67
N ALA A 88 -22.81 -12.65 -12.46
CA ALA A 88 -22.96 -14.03 -11.96
C ALA A 88 -23.57 -14.12 -10.55
N LYS A 89 -23.61 -13.02 -9.79
CA LYS A 89 -24.23 -12.95 -8.48
C LYS A 89 -25.69 -12.48 -8.52
N TRP A 90 -26.13 -11.85 -9.60
CA TRP A 90 -27.47 -11.25 -9.67
C TRP A 90 -28.58 -12.28 -9.51
N GLY A 91 -29.62 -11.90 -8.78
CA GLY A 91 -30.76 -12.76 -8.48
C GLY A 91 -30.52 -13.80 -7.39
N LYS A 92 -29.24 -14.03 -7.01
CA LYS A 92 -28.89 -14.93 -5.91
C LYS A 92 -29.19 -14.29 -4.55
N GLU A 93 -29.30 -15.14 -3.54
CA GLU A 93 -29.39 -14.74 -2.14
C GLU A 93 -28.04 -15.01 -1.46
N ILE A 94 -27.50 -14.03 -0.76
CA ILE A 94 -26.26 -14.11 0.02
C ILE A 94 -26.55 -13.61 1.44
N ASP A 95 -26.30 -14.44 2.45
CA ASP A 95 -26.53 -14.16 3.86
C ASP A 95 -27.98 -13.64 4.13
N GLY A 96 -28.99 -14.21 3.44
CA GLY A 96 -30.39 -13.82 3.55
C GLY A 96 -30.74 -12.49 2.88
N MET A 97 -29.91 -12.02 1.93
CA MET A 97 -30.12 -10.79 1.18
C MET A 97 -30.05 -11.03 -0.32
N LYS A 98 -31.05 -10.51 -1.05
CA LYS A 98 -31.05 -10.56 -2.52
C LYS A 98 -29.95 -9.70 -3.11
N VAL A 99 -29.24 -10.23 -4.11
CA VAL A 99 -28.22 -9.49 -4.88
C VAL A 99 -28.86 -8.93 -6.15
N LEU A 100 -28.85 -7.62 -6.30
CA LEU A 100 -29.40 -6.92 -7.46
C LEU A 100 -28.29 -6.43 -8.37
N SER A 101 -28.61 -6.21 -9.66
CA SER A 101 -27.73 -5.43 -10.52
C SER A 101 -27.65 -3.97 -10.00
N PRO A 102 -26.57 -3.21 -10.31
CA PRO A 102 -26.49 -1.80 -9.95
C PRO A 102 -27.68 -0.99 -10.46
N HIS A 103 -28.15 -1.31 -11.66
CA HIS A 103 -29.28 -0.64 -12.30
C HIS A 103 -30.61 -0.93 -11.58
N ASP A 104 -30.87 -2.20 -11.22
CA ASP A 104 -32.10 -2.58 -10.52
C ASP A 104 -32.10 -2.04 -9.08
N ALA A 105 -30.96 -2.05 -8.40
CA ALA A 105 -30.83 -1.48 -7.07
C ALA A 105 -31.06 0.03 -7.07
N ALA A 106 -30.49 0.76 -8.04
CA ALA A 106 -30.70 2.19 -8.20
C ALA A 106 -32.16 2.52 -8.51
N ARG A 107 -32.80 1.79 -9.45
CA ARG A 107 -34.21 1.95 -9.79
C ARG A 107 -35.13 1.71 -8.60
N GLY A 108 -34.84 0.69 -7.77
CA GLY A 108 -35.69 0.32 -6.63
C GLY A 108 -35.47 1.19 -5.39
N PHE A 109 -34.25 1.63 -5.14
CA PHE A 109 -33.84 2.22 -3.86
C PHE A 109 -33.00 3.49 -3.98
N GLY A 110 -32.63 3.94 -5.18
CA GLY A 110 -31.68 5.03 -5.39
C GLY A 110 -32.02 6.33 -4.66
N LEU A 111 -33.31 6.68 -4.58
CA LEU A 111 -33.79 7.89 -3.89
C LEU A 111 -34.14 7.65 -2.42
N THR A 112 -34.23 6.42 -1.94
CA THR A 112 -34.80 6.07 -0.63
C THR A 112 -33.84 5.35 0.29
N ALA A 113 -32.63 5.04 -0.16
CA ALA A 113 -31.58 4.38 0.63
C ALA A 113 -30.20 4.93 0.30
N ALA A 114 -29.28 4.88 1.28
CA ALA A 114 -27.88 5.13 1.01
C ALA A 114 -27.18 3.86 0.54
N PHE A 115 -26.28 4.00 -0.42
CA PHE A 115 -25.46 2.92 -0.98
C PHE A 115 -24.10 2.90 -0.29
N VAL A 116 -23.84 1.91 0.55
CA VAL A 116 -22.55 1.73 1.22
C VAL A 116 -21.62 0.93 0.33
N VAL A 117 -20.58 1.57 -0.20
CA VAL A 117 -19.58 0.93 -1.10
C VAL A 117 -18.60 0.14 -0.25
N THR A 118 -18.65 -1.19 -0.39
CA THR A 118 -17.81 -2.15 0.33
C THR A 118 -16.83 -2.87 -0.62
N ILE A 119 -16.39 -2.16 -1.63
CA ILE A 119 -15.34 -2.60 -2.55
C ILE A 119 -14.08 -1.86 -2.13
N SER A 120 -13.04 -2.63 -1.78
CA SER A 120 -11.74 -2.13 -1.42
C SER A 120 -10.71 -3.13 -1.94
N ALA A 121 -10.32 -2.93 -3.18
CA ALA A 121 -9.36 -3.74 -3.90
C ALA A 121 -8.70 -2.87 -4.97
N ARG A 122 -7.57 -3.30 -5.51
CA ARG A 122 -6.95 -2.67 -6.67
C ARG A 122 -7.97 -2.54 -7.80
N GLY A 123 -8.13 -1.34 -8.34
CA GLY A 123 -9.14 -1.02 -9.36
C GLY A 123 -10.58 -0.85 -8.85
N GLY A 124 -10.81 -0.94 -7.53
CA GLY A 124 -12.10 -0.69 -6.88
C GLY A 124 -12.21 0.67 -6.21
N ASP A 125 -11.62 1.72 -6.80
CA ASP A 125 -11.57 3.06 -6.22
C ASP A 125 -12.96 3.64 -5.97
N PHE A 126 -13.12 4.28 -4.82
CA PHE A 126 -14.41 4.81 -4.38
C PHE A 126 -14.99 5.87 -5.33
N LEU A 127 -14.18 6.84 -5.81
CA LEU A 127 -14.70 7.94 -6.63
C LEU A 127 -15.32 7.49 -7.97
N PRO A 128 -14.70 6.61 -8.77
CA PRO A 128 -15.31 6.07 -9.97
C PRO A 128 -16.62 5.32 -9.68
N LEU A 129 -16.64 4.51 -8.61
CA LEU A 129 -17.83 3.77 -8.20
C LEU A 129 -18.93 4.72 -7.71
N CYS A 130 -18.58 5.73 -6.94
CA CYS A 130 -19.49 6.75 -6.47
C CYS A 130 -20.15 7.50 -7.65
N ARG A 131 -19.36 7.98 -8.61
CA ARG A 131 -19.86 8.65 -9.83
C ARG A 131 -20.83 7.74 -10.58
N ARG A 132 -20.45 6.51 -10.82
CA ARG A 132 -21.31 5.52 -11.50
C ARG A 132 -22.65 5.32 -10.80
N LEU A 133 -22.68 5.24 -9.48
CA LEU A 133 -23.92 5.10 -8.71
C LEU A 133 -24.76 6.38 -8.75
N LEU A 134 -24.14 7.54 -8.67
CA LEU A 134 -24.82 8.82 -8.83
C LEU A 134 -25.43 8.97 -10.23
N ASP A 135 -24.72 8.58 -11.28
CA ASP A 135 -25.22 8.58 -12.67
C ASP A 135 -26.41 7.62 -12.87
N LEU A 136 -26.49 6.55 -12.09
CA LEU A 136 -27.63 5.64 -12.04
C LEU A 136 -28.83 6.20 -11.24
N GLY A 137 -28.69 7.37 -10.62
CA GLY A 137 -29.76 8.03 -9.84
C GLY A 137 -29.74 7.70 -8.35
N CYS A 138 -28.66 7.18 -7.80
CA CYS A 138 -28.52 7.00 -6.35
C CYS A 138 -28.26 8.36 -5.69
N ALA A 139 -29.11 8.78 -4.76
CA ALA A 139 -28.99 10.08 -4.10
C ALA A 139 -27.95 10.10 -2.97
N GLY A 140 -27.55 8.95 -2.43
CA GLY A 140 -26.54 8.83 -1.38
C GLY A 140 -25.60 7.67 -1.59
N VAL A 141 -24.28 7.96 -1.63
CA VAL A 141 -23.23 6.97 -1.77
C VAL A 141 -22.19 7.19 -0.67
N VAL A 142 -21.92 6.16 0.12
CA VAL A 142 -21.15 6.23 1.36
C VAL A 142 -19.98 5.27 1.30
N PRO A 143 -18.73 5.68 1.59
CA PRO A 143 -17.60 4.79 1.60
C PRO A 143 -17.61 3.87 2.85
N TYR A 144 -17.14 2.64 2.71
CA TYR A 144 -17.00 1.68 3.82
C TYR A 144 -16.21 2.26 5.01
N ARG A 145 -15.22 3.10 4.75
CA ARG A 145 -14.38 3.71 5.78
C ARG A 145 -15.17 4.46 6.84
N SER A 146 -16.23 5.18 6.47
CA SER A 146 -17.11 5.87 7.43
C SER A 146 -17.84 4.88 8.34
N LEU A 147 -18.25 3.72 7.83
CA LEU A 147 -18.83 2.63 8.63
C LEU A 147 -17.81 2.05 9.61
N PHE A 148 -16.57 1.81 9.13
CA PHE A 148 -15.47 1.34 9.97
C PHE A 148 -15.15 2.34 11.09
N TRP A 149 -15.14 3.63 10.81
CA TRP A 149 -14.91 4.66 11.82
C TRP A 149 -15.97 4.62 12.93
N LYS A 150 -17.23 4.42 12.55
CA LYS A 150 -18.34 4.38 13.49
C LYS A 150 -18.35 3.12 14.36
N TYR A 151 -18.04 1.98 13.79
CA TYR A 151 -18.08 0.66 14.46
C TYR A 151 -16.74 -0.08 14.34
N PRO A 152 -15.64 0.48 14.88
CA PRO A 152 -14.30 -0.08 14.68
C PRO A 152 -14.11 -1.46 15.31
N ASP A 153 -14.84 -1.75 16.40
CA ASP A 153 -14.74 -3.02 17.12
C ASP A 153 -15.54 -4.14 16.43
N ASP A 154 -16.54 -3.79 15.65
CA ASP A 154 -17.43 -4.73 14.95
C ASP A 154 -17.05 -4.94 13.48
N CYS A 155 -16.39 -3.96 12.87
CA CYS A 155 -15.88 -4.07 11.52
C CYS A 155 -14.48 -4.68 11.55
N PRO A 156 -14.21 -5.74 10.76
CA PRO A 156 -12.86 -6.26 10.67
C PRO A 156 -11.92 -5.17 10.16
N PRO A 157 -10.71 -5.08 10.72
CA PRO A 157 -9.72 -4.15 10.23
C PRO A 157 -9.43 -4.46 8.75
N HIS A 158 -9.59 -3.47 7.92
CA HIS A 158 -9.22 -3.55 6.51
C HIS A 158 -7.84 -2.94 6.34
N LEU A 159 -7.01 -3.54 5.48
CA LEU A 159 -5.56 -3.29 5.31
C LEU A 159 -5.11 -1.84 5.50
N VAL A 160 -5.91 -0.88 5.08
CA VAL A 160 -5.54 0.54 5.09
C VAL A 160 -6.56 1.43 5.80
N ALA A 161 -7.58 0.82 6.42
CA ALA A 161 -8.55 1.57 7.21
C ALA A 161 -8.00 1.74 8.62
N ASP A 162 -7.68 2.97 9.00
CA ASP A 162 -7.38 3.32 10.38
C ASP A 162 -8.24 4.50 10.81
N ARG A 163 -8.26 4.74 12.11
CA ARG A 163 -9.04 5.79 12.73
C ARG A 163 -8.21 7.07 12.84
N PRO A 164 -8.77 8.24 12.47
CA PRO A 164 -8.11 9.52 12.65
C PRO A 164 -7.51 9.73 14.04
N CYS A 165 -8.24 9.36 15.11
CA CYS A 165 -7.74 9.52 16.47
C CYS A 165 -6.46 8.71 16.76
N ARG A 166 -6.27 7.53 16.12
CA ARG A 166 -5.04 6.75 16.25
C ARG A 166 -3.89 7.35 15.46
N ILE A 167 -4.15 7.75 14.21
CA ILE A 167 -3.16 8.43 13.37
C ILE A 167 -2.62 9.67 14.09
N LEU A 168 -3.50 10.45 14.71
CA LEU A 168 -3.12 11.65 15.45
C LEU A 168 -2.29 11.38 16.73
N GLN A 169 -2.17 10.14 17.19
CA GLN A 169 -1.25 9.77 18.28
C GLN A 169 0.20 9.71 17.81
N GLU A 170 0.44 9.46 16.53
CA GLU A 170 1.77 9.29 15.93
C GLU A 170 2.24 10.54 15.14
N LYS A 171 1.79 11.74 15.59
CA LYS A 171 2.08 13.02 14.91
C LYS A 171 3.57 13.30 14.70
N LYS A 172 4.41 12.92 15.67
CA LYS A 172 5.86 13.16 15.62
C LYS A 172 6.53 12.31 14.56
N GLU A 173 6.16 11.04 14.53
CA GLU A 173 6.65 10.05 13.57
C GLU A 173 6.21 10.43 12.15
N ILE A 174 4.93 10.75 11.99
CA ILE A 174 4.36 11.20 10.71
C ILE A 174 5.06 12.47 10.23
N ARG A 175 5.29 13.44 11.11
CA ARG A 175 5.96 14.70 10.74
C ARG A 175 7.42 14.47 10.33
N ALA A 176 8.12 13.57 11.01
CA ALA A 176 9.52 13.26 10.72
C ALA A 176 9.72 12.66 9.32
N VAL A 177 8.78 11.85 8.83
CA VAL A 177 8.88 11.27 7.48
C VAL A 177 8.85 12.34 6.38
N LEU A 178 8.05 13.41 6.54
CA LEU A 178 8.01 14.46 5.53
C LEU A 178 9.40 15.08 5.29
N ASP A 179 10.21 15.18 6.33
CA ASP A 179 11.57 15.73 6.26
C ASP A 179 12.58 14.78 5.60
N LEU A 180 12.28 13.47 5.60
CA LEU A 180 13.09 12.47 4.89
C LEU A 180 12.86 12.50 3.37
N LEU A 181 11.65 12.85 2.92
CA LEU A 181 11.28 12.76 1.51
C LEU A 181 12.07 13.75 0.65
N SER A 182 12.62 13.26 -0.45
CA SER A 182 13.64 13.97 -1.22
C SER A 182 13.09 14.86 -2.32
N ASP A 183 11.84 14.63 -2.78
CA ASP A 183 11.22 15.42 -3.83
C ASP A 183 9.77 15.82 -3.53
N ASP A 184 9.25 16.74 -4.32
CA ASP A 184 7.91 17.30 -4.14
C ASP A 184 6.80 16.32 -4.53
N MET A 185 7.05 15.41 -5.46
CA MET A 185 6.09 14.36 -5.80
C MET A 185 5.85 13.44 -4.60
N SER A 186 6.91 13.04 -3.92
CA SER A 186 6.86 12.23 -2.69
C SER A 186 6.14 12.96 -1.56
N ARG A 187 6.44 14.24 -1.35
CA ARG A 187 5.79 15.05 -0.31
C ARG A 187 4.30 15.24 -0.57
N ARG A 188 3.95 15.51 -1.83
CA ARG A 188 2.56 15.65 -2.27
C ARG A 188 1.78 14.36 -2.08
N GLU A 189 2.37 13.21 -2.47
CA GLU A 189 1.75 11.90 -2.28
C GLU A 189 1.55 11.61 -0.79
N TYR A 190 2.57 11.83 0.03
CA TYR A 190 2.53 11.59 1.47
C TYR A 190 1.43 12.39 2.17
N VAL A 191 1.40 13.71 1.96
CA VAL A 191 0.39 14.60 2.56
C VAL A 191 -1.01 14.29 2.01
N GLY A 192 -1.13 14.00 0.72
CA GLY A 192 -2.40 13.57 0.11
C GLY A 192 -2.98 12.30 0.74
N GLN A 193 -2.13 11.30 0.98
CA GLN A 193 -2.56 10.06 1.66
C GLN A 193 -2.96 10.30 3.11
N LEU A 194 -2.28 11.17 3.83
CA LEU A 194 -2.66 11.51 5.22
C LEU A 194 -3.99 12.26 5.26
N ARG A 195 -4.22 13.20 4.35
CA ARG A 195 -5.50 13.89 4.21
C ARG A 195 -6.64 12.91 3.88
N TRP A 196 -6.40 11.99 2.96
CA TRP A 196 -7.36 10.93 2.65
C TRP A 196 -7.65 10.05 3.89
N ARG A 197 -6.64 9.70 4.68
CA ARG A 197 -6.79 8.87 5.89
C ARG A 197 -7.52 9.61 7.01
N LEU A 198 -7.25 10.90 7.19
CA LEU A 198 -7.81 11.71 8.27
C LEU A 198 -9.19 12.25 7.93
N LEU A 199 -9.43 12.64 6.67
CA LEU A 199 -10.62 13.40 6.27
C LEU A 199 -11.50 12.70 5.23
N GLN A 200 -11.10 11.54 4.71
CA GLN A 200 -11.74 10.86 3.57
C GLN A 200 -11.79 11.74 2.30
N ASP A 201 -10.77 12.57 2.11
CA ASP A 201 -10.62 13.38 0.89
C ASP A 201 -10.09 12.52 -0.26
N PHE A 202 -11.01 11.83 -0.92
CA PHE A 202 -10.69 11.00 -2.10
C PHE A 202 -10.28 11.85 -3.31
N GLY A 203 -10.78 13.09 -3.41
CA GLY A 203 -10.49 13.99 -4.53
C GLY A 203 -9.10 14.63 -4.45
N GLY A 204 -8.53 14.73 -3.25
CA GLY A 204 -7.22 15.32 -3.02
C GLY A 204 -6.05 14.39 -3.23
N LEU A 205 -6.28 13.10 -3.51
CA LEU A 205 -5.21 12.15 -3.80
C LEU A 205 -4.55 12.44 -5.15
N PRO A 206 -3.21 12.48 -5.23
CA PRO A 206 -2.52 12.56 -6.51
C PRO A 206 -2.86 11.40 -7.44
N ALA A 207 -2.78 11.63 -8.74
CA ALA A 207 -2.90 10.55 -9.70
C ALA A 207 -1.75 9.53 -9.53
N PRO A 208 -1.98 8.23 -9.83
CA PRO A 208 -0.92 7.25 -9.86
C PRO A 208 0.22 7.65 -10.78
N SER A 209 1.45 7.24 -10.45
CA SER A 209 2.60 7.39 -11.33
C SER A 209 2.37 6.62 -12.65
N GLY A 210 2.76 7.23 -13.76
CA GLY A 210 2.76 6.56 -15.06
C GLY A 210 3.99 5.68 -15.32
N GLU A 211 4.96 5.70 -14.39
CA GLU A 211 6.20 4.93 -14.50
C GLU A 211 5.99 3.46 -14.10
N GLU A 212 6.95 2.61 -14.44
CA GLU A 212 6.89 1.19 -14.09
C GLU A 212 7.22 0.99 -12.61
N GLN A 213 6.34 0.35 -11.88
CA GLN A 213 6.50 0.03 -10.47
C GLN A 213 7.81 -0.74 -10.22
N TYR A 214 8.50 -0.39 -9.15
CA TYR A 214 9.83 -0.87 -8.73
C TYR A 214 11.01 -0.41 -9.60
N PHE A 215 10.78 0.14 -10.79
CA PHE A 215 11.86 0.57 -11.71
C PHE A 215 11.66 1.99 -12.25
N PRO A 216 11.28 2.97 -11.42
CA PRO A 216 11.03 4.34 -11.88
C PRO A 216 12.35 5.00 -12.32
N PRO A 217 12.46 5.39 -13.61
CA PRO A 217 13.70 5.91 -14.16
C PRO A 217 14.06 7.33 -13.65
N ASP A 218 13.10 8.02 -13.05
CA ASP A 218 13.28 9.32 -12.40
C ASP A 218 13.98 9.22 -11.04
N ILE A 219 14.03 8.02 -10.44
CA ILE A 219 14.59 7.78 -9.11
C ILE A 219 15.84 6.91 -9.17
N ILE A 220 15.78 5.79 -9.91
CA ILE A 220 16.83 4.78 -9.86
C ILE A 220 17.41 4.49 -11.24
N THR A 221 18.69 4.09 -11.23
CA THR A 221 19.37 3.57 -12.41
C THR A 221 19.87 2.16 -12.13
N LEU A 222 19.35 1.17 -12.87
CA LEU A 222 19.88 -0.18 -12.85
C LEU A 222 21.22 -0.25 -13.58
N ARG A 223 22.18 -0.99 -13.03
CA ARG A 223 23.54 -1.14 -13.57
C ARG A 223 23.81 -2.59 -13.94
N PRO A 224 24.71 -2.85 -14.90
CA PRO A 224 25.25 -4.19 -15.06
C PRO A 224 25.85 -4.71 -13.74
N GLY A 225 25.65 -6.00 -13.47
CA GLY A 225 26.14 -6.62 -12.23
C GLY A 225 25.17 -6.53 -11.05
N GLU A 226 23.92 -6.08 -11.24
CA GLU A 226 22.92 -6.05 -10.15
C GLU A 226 22.75 -7.44 -9.50
N VAL A 227 22.74 -7.44 -8.18
CA VAL A 227 22.28 -8.55 -7.35
C VAL A 227 20.91 -8.16 -6.80
N PHE A 228 19.85 -8.71 -7.40
CA PHE A 228 18.47 -8.36 -7.09
C PHE A 228 17.83 -9.39 -6.15
N VAL A 229 17.23 -8.91 -5.07
CA VAL A 229 16.45 -9.72 -4.13
C VAL A 229 14.99 -9.30 -4.23
N ASP A 230 14.13 -10.24 -4.62
CA ASP A 230 12.69 -10.04 -4.76
C ASP A 230 11.96 -10.76 -3.62
N CYS A 231 11.55 -10.01 -2.61
CA CYS A 231 10.75 -10.52 -1.49
C CYS A 231 9.27 -10.41 -1.83
N GLY A 232 8.57 -11.54 -1.96
CA GLY A 232 7.23 -11.65 -2.50
C GLY A 232 7.26 -11.69 -4.04
N ALA A 233 7.96 -12.70 -4.58
CA ALA A 233 8.20 -12.80 -6.03
C ALA A 233 6.98 -13.34 -6.81
N TYR A 234 5.91 -13.75 -6.13
CA TYR A 234 4.64 -14.20 -6.70
C TYR A 234 4.84 -15.23 -7.82
N ASP A 235 4.45 -14.91 -9.05
CA ASP A 235 4.64 -15.74 -10.23
C ASP A 235 5.81 -15.25 -11.13
N GLY A 236 6.61 -14.31 -10.63
CA GLY A 236 7.71 -13.65 -11.36
C GLY A 236 7.25 -12.39 -12.11
N ASP A 237 6.17 -11.76 -11.71
CA ASP A 237 5.65 -10.51 -12.28
C ASP A 237 6.68 -9.39 -12.25
N THR A 238 7.40 -9.21 -11.13
CA THR A 238 8.50 -8.24 -10.98
C THR A 238 9.77 -8.69 -11.71
N LEU A 239 10.04 -10.00 -11.79
CA LEU A 239 11.22 -10.51 -12.48
C LEU A 239 11.17 -10.25 -13.99
N ARG A 240 9.98 -10.32 -14.61
CA ARG A 240 9.84 -10.08 -16.06
C ARG A 240 10.33 -8.70 -16.49
N PRO A 241 9.89 -7.59 -15.88
CA PRO A 241 10.43 -6.26 -16.19
C PRO A 241 11.89 -6.11 -15.79
N PHE A 242 12.34 -6.67 -14.65
CA PHE A 242 13.73 -6.60 -14.23
C PHE A 242 14.68 -7.22 -15.27
N LEU A 243 14.39 -8.42 -15.75
CA LEU A 243 15.21 -9.12 -16.75
C LEU A 243 15.30 -8.36 -18.07
N ARG A 244 14.23 -7.67 -18.48
CA ARG A 244 14.25 -6.81 -19.67
C ARG A 244 15.12 -5.57 -19.50
N ARG A 245 15.06 -4.93 -18.30
CA ARG A 245 15.75 -3.68 -18.00
C ARG A 245 17.22 -3.86 -17.66
N CYS A 246 17.58 -5.00 -17.07
CA CYS A 246 18.94 -5.29 -16.62
C CYS A 246 19.42 -6.65 -17.12
N PRO A 247 19.62 -6.87 -18.43
CA PRO A 247 20.08 -8.16 -18.97
C PRO A 247 21.46 -8.56 -18.46
N GLY A 248 22.28 -7.58 -18.04
CA GLY A 248 23.62 -7.77 -17.47
C GLY A 248 23.65 -7.98 -15.96
N PHE A 249 22.55 -8.34 -15.31
CA PHE A 249 22.52 -8.63 -13.88
C PHE A 249 23.46 -9.77 -13.51
N ALA A 250 24.02 -9.73 -12.29
CA ALA A 250 24.87 -10.81 -11.78
C ALA A 250 24.02 -11.96 -11.20
N ARG A 251 23.06 -11.63 -10.37
CA ARG A 251 22.23 -12.64 -9.66
C ARG A 251 20.83 -12.13 -9.34
N VAL A 252 19.87 -13.05 -9.27
CA VAL A 252 18.55 -12.83 -8.70
C VAL A 252 18.26 -13.87 -7.64
N LEU A 253 17.74 -13.43 -6.51
CA LEU A 253 17.20 -14.28 -5.46
C LEU A 253 15.73 -13.92 -5.27
N ALA A 254 14.83 -14.84 -5.62
CA ALA A 254 13.38 -14.68 -5.53
C ALA A 254 12.82 -15.47 -4.35
N LEU A 255 12.08 -14.81 -3.46
CA LEU A 255 11.50 -15.39 -2.26
C LEU A 255 9.97 -15.39 -2.40
N GLU A 256 9.36 -16.58 -2.38
CA GLU A 256 7.91 -16.74 -2.46
C GLU A 256 7.46 -17.88 -1.53
N PRO A 257 6.74 -17.56 -0.44
CA PRO A 257 6.33 -18.58 0.52
C PRO A 257 5.09 -19.38 0.13
N ASP A 258 4.21 -18.86 -0.74
CA ASP A 258 3.00 -19.60 -1.18
C ASP A 258 3.38 -20.72 -2.14
N PRO A 259 3.03 -22.01 -1.85
CA PRO A 259 3.42 -23.13 -2.70
C PRO A 259 2.88 -23.03 -4.14
N ALA A 260 1.66 -22.49 -4.33
CA ALA A 260 1.07 -22.37 -5.65
C ALA A 260 1.72 -21.27 -6.48
N ASN A 261 2.02 -20.12 -5.82
CA ASN A 261 2.77 -19.02 -6.43
C ASN A 261 4.19 -19.47 -6.76
N PHE A 262 4.86 -20.15 -5.82
CA PHE A 262 6.20 -20.70 -6.01
C PHE A 262 6.29 -21.68 -7.17
N ALA A 263 5.28 -22.53 -7.36
CA ALA A 263 5.21 -23.43 -8.51
C ALA A 263 5.13 -22.66 -9.83
N ARG A 264 4.34 -21.56 -9.89
CA ARG A 264 4.26 -20.67 -11.06
C ARG A 264 5.59 -19.96 -11.32
N LEU A 265 6.20 -19.41 -10.27
CA LEU A 265 7.51 -18.76 -10.31
C LEU A 265 8.60 -19.70 -10.86
N THR A 266 8.70 -20.91 -10.31
CA THR A 266 9.68 -21.90 -10.77
C THR A 266 9.42 -22.39 -12.20
N GLY A 267 8.16 -22.50 -12.59
CA GLY A 267 7.75 -22.75 -13.97
C GLY A 267 8.20 -21.66 -14.94
N PHE A 268 8.01 -20.39 -14.55
CA PHE A 268 8.50 -19.25 -15.32
C PHE A 268 10.03 -19.27 -15.44
N ILE A 269 10.75 -19.44 -14.33
CA ILE A 269 12.24 -19.53 -14.32
C ILE A 269 12.70 -20.68 -15.19
N GLY A 270 12.05 -21.85 -15.14
CA GLY A 270 12.35 -23.03 -15.95
C GLY A 270 12.31 -22.79 -17.46
N GLY A 271 11.42 -21.90 -17.91
CA GLY A 271 11.26 -21.50 -19.31
C GLY A 271 12.30 -20.51 -19.83
N LEU A 272 13.15 -19.93 -18.95
CA LEU A 272 14.16 -18.96 -19.34
C LEU A 272 15.38 -19.63 -20.02
N PRO A 273 16.13 -18.89 -20.86
CA PRO A 273 17.41 -19.37 -21.43
C PRO A 273 18.39 -19.86 -20.34
N ALA A 274 19.17 -20.89 -20.65
CA ALA A 274 20.01 -21.57 -19.68
C ALA A 274 21.05 -20.65 -19.00
N ASP A 275 21.61 -19.70 -19.75
CA ASP A 275 22.56 -18.69 -19.26
C ASP A 275 21.92 -17.68 -18.30
N VAL A 276 20.65 -17.31 -18.53
CA VAL A 276 19.86 -16.47 -17.64
C VAL A 276 19.48 -17.27 -16.39
N ARG A 277 18.91 -18.46 -16.57
CA ARG A 277 18.42 -19.32 -15.47
C ARG A 277 19.50 -19.65 -14.44
N LYS A 278 20.76 -19.85 -14.86
CA LYS A 278 21.88 -20.12 -13.95
C LYS A 278 22.13 -19.00 -12.93
N ARG A 279 21.69 -17.79 -13.22
CA ARG A 279 21.85 -16.60 -12.36
C ARG A 279 20.65 -16.34 -11.47
N LEU A 280 19.57 -17.14 -11.56
CA LEU A 280 18.37 -17.01 -10.75
C LEU A 280 18.30 -18.15 -9.72
N SER A 281 17.87 -17.80 -8.51
CA SER A 281 17.57 -18.75 -7.44
C SER A 281 16.20 -18.40 -6.86
N ALA A 282 15.30 -19.37 -6.78
CA ALA A 282 14.02 -19.22 -6.10
C ALA A 282 14.03 -20.03 -4.79
N ARG A 283 13.49 -19.46 -3.72
CA ARG A 283 13.37 -20.13 -2.41
C ARG A 283 11.93 -19.99 -1.88
N MET A 284 11.38 -21.11 -1.41
CA MET A 284 10.07 -21.13 -0.76
C MET A 284 10.25 -20.80 0.72
N VAL A 285 10.37 -19.50 1.03
CA VAL A 285 10.67 -18.97 2.37
C VAL A 285 10.05 -17.59 2.56
N CYS A 286 9.58 -17.30 3.76
CA CYS A 286 9.24 -15.93 4.18
C CYS A 286 10.50 -15.19 4.62
N ALA A 287 10.60 -13.90 4.28
CA ALA A 287 11.51 -12.99 4.97
C ALA A 287 10.87 -12.54 6.29
N GLY A 288 11.61 -12.53 7.39
CA GLY A 288 11.11 -12.12 8.70
C GLY A 288 12.21 -11.74 9.68
N GLU A 289 11.81 -11.41 10.91
CA GLU A 289 12.72 -10.92 11.97
C GLU A 289 13.70 -11.99 12.46
N LYS A 290 13.29 -13.25 12.43
CA LYS A 290 14.10 -14.38 12.94
C LYS A 290 13.79 -15.67 12.20
N ARG A 291 14.75 -16.59 12.25
CA ARG A 291 14.59 -17.93 11.70
C ARG A 291 13.53 -18.72 12.46
N GLY A 292 12.70 -19.46 11.73
CA GLY A 292 11.67 -20.31 12.31
C GLY A 292 10.64 -20.79 11.32
N LYS A 293 9.47 -21.13 11.83
CA LYS A 293 8.27 -21.46 11.03
C LYS A 293 7.14 -20.54 11.38
N VAL A 294 6.43 -20.08 10.38
CA VAL A 294 5.28 -19.19 10.54
C VAL A 294 4.03 -19.82 9.92
N ARG A 295 2.87 -19.50 10.49
CA ARG A 295 1.60 -19.86 9.89
C ARG A 295 1.29 -18.90 8.74
N PHE A 296 0.81 -19.45 7.65
CA PHE A 296 0.61 -18.75 6.40
C PHE A 296 -0.77 -19.08 5.82
N ALA A 297 -1.52 -18.05 5.41
CA ALA A 297 -2.75 -18.22 4.67
C ALA A 297 -2.39 -18.31 3.18
N ALA A 298 -2.20 -19.54 2.70
CA ALA A 298 -1.97 -19.83 1.30
C ALA A 298 -3.30 -19.71 0.54
N GLY A 299 -3.33 -18.88 -0.50
CA GLY A 299 -4.52 -18.70 -1.34
C GLY A 299 -4.23 -18.80 -2.81
N GLY A 300 -2.96 -18.97 -3.20
CA GLY A 300 -2.50 -19.00 -4.60
C GLY A 300 -2.75 -17.68 -5.35
N GLY A 301 -3.03 -16.60 -4.63
CA GLY A 301 -3.29 -15.26 -5.15
C GLY A 301 -2.31 -14.21 -4.61
N GLU A 302 -2.52 -12.96 -4.98
CA GLU A 302 -1.70 -11.81 -4.57
C GLU A 302 -1.81 -11.49 -3.07
N THR A 303 -2.81 -12.00 -2.34
CA THR A 303 -3.10 -11.69 -0.93
C THR A 303 -2.69 -12.78 0.05
N SER A 304 -1.80 -13.69 -0.35
CA SER A 304 -1.26 -14.74 0.51
C SER A 304 -0.32 -14.16 1.55
N LYS A 305 -0.59 -14.36 2.86
CA LYS A 305 0.14 -13.66 3.94
C LYS A 305 0.38 -14.49 5.18
N VAL A 306 1.39 -14.07 5.96
CA VAL A 306 1.64 -14.57 7.32
C VAL A 306 0.46 -14.19 8.24
N THR A 307 -0.11 -15.17 8.94
CA THR A 307 -1.23 -14.95 9.86
C THR A 307 -1.32 -16.06 10.90
N VAL A 308 -1.72 -15.74 12.11
CA VAL A 308 -1.93 -16.72 13.19
C VAL A 308 -3.02 -17.76 12.87
N ARG A 309 -3.91 -17.47 11.92
CA ARG A 309 -5.00 -18.36 11.48
C ARG A 309 -4.68 -19.11 10.18
N GLY A 310 -3.43 -19.04 9.70
CA GLY A 310 -3.01 -19.73 8.48
C GLY A 310 -3.04 -21.25 8.66
N GLU A 311 -3.46 -21.97 7.62
CA GLU A 311 -3.52 -23.44 7.62
C GLU A 311 -2.20 -24.08 7.18
N THR A 312 -1.38 -23.35 6.44
CA THR A 312 -0.08 -23.80 5.95
C THR A 312 1.03 -23.30 6.86
N THR A 313 2.05 -24.11 7.08
CA THR A 313 3.28 -23.71 7.77
C THR A 313 4.39 -23.54 6.74
N VAL A 314 5.07 -22.39 6.78
CA VAL A 314 6.19 -22.07 5.88
C VAL A 314 7.44 -21.74 6.67
N GLU A 315 8.60 -22.01 6.07
CA GLU A 315 9.90 -21.62 6.65
C GLU A 315 10.03 -20.10 6.62
N CYS A 316 10.67 -19.54 7.64
CA CYS A 316 10.98 -18.12 7.77
C CYS A 316 12.47 -17.98 8.09
N ALA A 317 13.13 -17.00 7.47
CA ALA A 317 14.54 -16.68 7.73
C ALA A 317 14.75 -15.17 7.65
N THR A 318 15.82 -14.67 8.25
CA THR A 318 16.20 -13.26 8.15
C THR A 318 16.81 -12.97 6.79
N LEU A 319 16.65 -11.75 6.29
CA LEU A 319 17.32 -11.36 5.04
C LEU A 319 18.85 -11.40 5.16
N ASP A 320 19.39 -11.12 6.35
CA ASP A 320 20.81 -11.23 6.62
C ASP A 320 21.33 -12.66 6.45
N GLU A 321 20.54 -13.69 6.84
CA GLU A 321 20.86 -15.10 6.61
C GLU A 321 20.65 -15.52 5.15
N ILE A 322 19.54 -15.08 4.54
CA ILE A 322 19.17 -15.42 3.17
C ILE A 322 20.20 -14.90 2.17
N CYS A 323 20.71 -13.69 2.40
CA CYS A 323 21.72 -13.03 1.58
C CYS A 323 23.15 -13.27 2.06
N SER A 324 23.39 -14.26 2.92
CA SER A 324 24.74 -14.62 3.37
C SER A 324 25.60 -15.09 2.17
N GLY A 325 26.65 -14.33 1.86
CA GLY A 325 27.53 -14.57 0.70
C GLY A 325 27.10 -13.88 -0.60
N ASP A 326 25.95 -13.24 -0.63
CA ASP A 326 25.48 -12.38 -1.73
C ASP A 326 25.17 -10.99 -1.17
N GLU A 327 25.94 -9.97 -1.58
CA GLU A 327 25.62 -8.58 -1.21
C GLU A 327 24.60 -8.03 -2.21
N PRO A 328 23.33 -7.85 -1.82
CA PRO A 328 22.32 -7.31 -2.71
C PRO A 328 22.63 -5.85 -3.05
N SER A 329 22.45 -5.50 -4.31
CA SER A 329 22.51 -4.11 -4.78
C SER A 329 21.09 -3.50 -4.90
N TYR A 330 20.07 -4.34 -4.96
CA TYR A 330 18.67 -3.93 -4.97
C TYR A 330 17.78 -4.96 -4.27
N VAL A 331 16.96 -4.49 -3.32
CA VAL A 331 15.96 -5.30 -2.60
C VAL A 331 14.57 -4.73 -2.85
N LYS A 332 13.67 -5.52 -3.42
CA LYS A 332 12.23 -5.22 -3.48
C LYS A 332 11.52 -5.97 -2.36
N MET A 333 10.54 -5.34 -1.74
CA MET A 333 9.77 -5.92 -0.64
C MET A 333 8.28 -5.61 -0.80
N ASP A 334 7.51 -6.65 -1.08
CA ASP A 334 6.06 -6.65 -1.23
C ASP A 334 5.54 -7.97 -0.65
N ILE A 335 5.31 -7.99 0.67
CA ILE A 335 5.12 -9.22 1.46
C ILE A 335 3.93 -9.15 2.40
N GLU A 336 2.89 -8.43 1.96
CA GLU A 336 1.55 -8.48 2.53
C GLU A 336 1.47 -8.16 4.03
N GLY A 337 2.30 -7.19 4.47
CA GLY A 337 2.29 -6.65 5.82
C GLY A 337 3.36 -7.21 6.76
N ALA A 338 4.28 -8.03 6.27
CA ALA A 338 5.44 -8.53 7.03
C ALA A 338 6.71 -7.67 6.84
N GLU A 339 6.61 -6.51 6.17
CA GLU A 339 7.75 -5.66 5.78
C GLU A 339 8.59 -5.25 6.99
N LEU A 340 7.96 -4.82 8.09
CA LEU A 340 8.72 -4.40 9.28
C LEU A 340 9.52 -5.56 9.89
N ASP A 341 8.93 -6.74 9.97
CA ASP A 341 9.60 -7.92 10.52
C ASP A 341 10.77 -8.35 9.62
N ALA A 342 10.59 -8.27 8.28
CA ALA A 342 11.66 -8.54 7.33
C ALA A 342 12.79 -7.50 7.41
N LEU A 343 12.47 -6.21 7.58
CA LEU A 343 13.46 -5.15 7.78
C LEU A 343 14.25 -5.33 9.10
N ARG A 344 13.61 -5.77 10.18
CA ARG A 344 14.30 -6.13 11.43
C ARG A 344 15.30 -7.27 11.22
N GLY A 345 14.96 -8.23 10.36
CA GLY A 345 15.83 -9.31 9.95
C GLY A 345 16.90 -8.92 8.90
N ALA A 346 16.97 -7.66 8.49
CA ALA A 346 17.91 -7.12 7.51
C ALA A 346 18.92 -6.14 8.14
N GLY A 347 19.15 -6.23 9.44
CA GLY A 347 19.91 -5.21 10.18
C GLY A 347 21.35 -5.03 9.69
N ARG A 348 22.03 -6.11 9.24
CA ARG A 348 23.35 -6.03 8.61
C ARG A 348 23.27 -5.34 7.25
N LEU A 349 22.35 -5.79 6.40
CA LEU A 349 22.19 -5.24 5.06
C LEU A 349 21.85 -3.74 5.09
N LEU A 350 20.96 -3.30 5.98
CA LEU A 350 20.61 -1.88 6.13
C LEU A 350 21.81 -1.01 6.53
N ARG A 351 22.71 -1.55 7.41
CA ARG A 351 23.85 -0.77 7.92
C ARG A 351 25.08 -0.80 7.02
N GLN A 352 25.29 -1.87 6.28
CA GLN A 352 26.56 -2.16 5.63
C GLN A 352 26.51 -2.17 4.10
N SER A 353 25.34 -2.28 3.51
CA SER A 353 25.21 -2.32 2.06
C SER A 353 24.78 -0.96 1.48
N GLU A 354 25.22 -0.69 0.25
CA GLU A 354 24.71 0.42 -0.58
C GLU A 354 23.54 -0.06 -1.46
N ALA A 355 22.72 -0.99 -0.96
CA ALA A 355 21.56 -1.48 -1.68
C ALA A 355 20.50 -0.41 -1.82
N MET A 356 19.86 -0.36 -2.98
CA MET A 356 18.57 0.30 -3.14
C MET A 356 17.48 -0.57 -2.52
N TRP A 357 16.46 0.07 -1.97
CA TRP A 357 15.29 -0.62 -1.42
C TRP A 357 14.02 -0.06 -2.07
N ALA A 358 13.12 -0.94 -2.49
CA ALA A 358 11.76 -0.61 -2.90
C ALA A 358 10.80 -1.38 -1.99
N VAL A 359 10.18 -0.68 -1.04
CA VAL A 359 9.37 -1.28 0.02
C VAL A 359 7.93 -0.80 -0.10
N CYS A 360 7.00 -1.74 -0.23
CA CYS A 360 5.58 -1.44 -0.20
C CYS A 360 5.14 -0.95 1.18
N VAL A 361 4.47 0.21 1.21
CA VAL A 361 4.11 0.89 2.47
C VAL A 361 2.59 1.03 2.66
N TYR A 362 1.80 0.22 1.94
CA TYR A 362 0.33 0.30 1.95
C TYR A 362 -0.37 -0.87 2.63
N HIS A 363 0.33 -1.93 3.02
CA HIS A 363 -0.30 -3.13 3.61
C HIS A 363 -0.82 -2.93 5.04
N LYS A 364 -0.24 -2.00 5.81
CA LYS A 364 -0.75 -1.57 7.11
C LYS A 364 -0.83 -0.06 7.17
N PRO A 365 -1.76 0.52 7.94
CA PRO A 365 -1.90 1.97 8.05
C PRO A 365 -0.60 2.66 8.45
N GLU A 366 0.08 2.14 9.48
CA GLU A 366 1.32 2.66 10.04
C GLU A 366 2.55 2.47 9.14
N HIS A 367 2.52 1.57 8.17
CA HIS A 367 3.64 1.33 7.26
C HIS A 367 4.04 2.57 6.47
N LEU A 368 3.11 3.49 6.20
CA LEU A 368 3.39 4.74 5.48
C LEU A 368 4.46 5.62 6.18
N TRP A 369 4.55 5.55 7.51
CA TRP A 369 5.56 6.29 8.27
C TRP A 369 6.53 5.39 9.03
N GLN A 370 6.09 4.25 9.52
CA GLN A 370 6.91 3.35 10.32
C GLN A 370 8.09 2.75 9.53
N LEU A 371 7.85 2.31 8.28
CA LEU A 371 8.90 1.69 7.48
C LEU A 371 9.96 2.69 7.02
N PRO A 372 9.63 3.88 6.47
CA PRO A 372 10.64 4.87 6.14
C PRO A 372 11.48 5.31 7.35
N LEU A 373 10.86 5.51 8.52
CA LEU A 373 11.59 5.85 9.74
C LEU A 373 12.53 4.74 10.17
N PHE A 374 12.02 3.49 10.23
CA PHE A 374 12.84 2.35 10.59
C PHE A 374 14.08 2.23 9.69
N ILE A 375 13.90 2.37 8.38
CA ILE A 375 15.05 2.31 7.45
C ILE A 375 15.99 3.49 7.68
N SER A 376 15.48 4.70 7.89
CA SER A 376 16.32 5.90 8.11
C SER A 376 17.18 5.82 9.38
N GLU A 377 16.69 5.13 10.41
CA GLU A 377 17.43 4.91 11.66
C GLU A 377 18.56 3.88 11.51
N HIS A 378 18.48 3.01 10.50
CA HIS A 378 19.41 1.89 10.30
C HIS A 378 20.30 2.03 9.06
N SER A 379 20.08 3.04 8.23
CA SER A 379 20.87 3.30 7.01
C SER A 379 21.34 4.75 6.97
N GLN A 380 22.46 5.01 6.32
CA GLN A 380 23.04 6.34 6.16
C GLN A 380 23.29 6.67 4.68
N GLY A 381 23.22 7.95 4.31
CA GLY A 381 23.55 8.39 2.95
C GLY A 381 22.52 7.99 1.89
N HIS A 382 21.28 7.73 2.29
CA HIS A 382 20.20 7.37 1.39
C HIS A 382 19.20 8.52 1.22
N ARG A 383 18.58 8.56 0.05
CA ARG A 383 17.48 9.46 -0.31
C ARG A 383 16.17 8.68 -0.35
N PHE A 384 15.09 9.29 0.13
CA PHE A 384 13.78 8.67 0.27
C PHE A 384 12.80 9.26 -0.73
N PHE A 385 12.10 8.39 -1.46
CA PHE A 385 11.08 8.78 -2.41
C PHE A 385 9.82 7.95 -2.21
N LEU A 386 8.66 8.53 -2.53
CA LEU A 386 7.38 7.84 -2.44
C LEU A 386 6.68 7.95 -3.79
N ARG A 387 6.25 6.83 -4.34
CA ARG A 387 5.45 6.76 -5.56
C ARG A 387 4.28 5.81 -5.35
N LYS A 388 3.16 6.14 -5.97
CA LYS A 388 1.96 5.32 -5.98
C LYS A 388 1.62 4.91 -7.41
N TYR A 389 1.27 3.63 -7.64
CA TYR A 389 1.10 3.07 -8.96
C TYR A 389 -0.34 2.60 -9.26
N ALA A 390 -1.23 2.62 -8.28
CA ALA A 390 -2.64 2.32 -8.47
C ALA A 390 -3.53 3.37 -7.79
N GLY A 391 -4.84 3.25 -7.98
CA GLY A 391 -5.81 4.17 -7.40
C GLY A 391 -5.81 4.18 -5.87
N GLU A 392 -6.41 5.20 -5.28
CA GLU A 392 -6.41 5.49 -3.84
C GLU A 392 -4.98 5.45 -3.27
N ILE A 393 -4.65 4.42 -2.48
CA ILE A 393 -3.33 4.26 -1.85
C ILE A 393 -2.63 2.96 -2.26
N TRP A 394 -3.27 2.18 -3.14
CA TRP A 394 -2.73 0.90 -3.58
C TRP A 394 -1.41 1.06 -4.31
N GLU A 395 -0.55 0.07 -4.16
CA GLU A 395 0.77 0.03 -4.81
C GLU A 395 1.65 1.25 -4.48
N THR A 396 1.57 1.72 -3.22
CA THR A 396 2.46 2.79 -2.75
C THR A 396 3.79 2.19 -2.31
N VAL A 397 4.86 2.63 -2.95
CA VAL A 397 6.23 2.15 -2.73
C VAL A 397 7.11 3.28 -2.19
N CYS A 398 7.82 3.01 -1.11
CA CYS A 398 8.91 3.83 -0.61
C CYS A 398 10.22 3.32 -1.23
N TYR A 399 10.89 4.20 -1.99
CA TYR A 399 12.23 3.95 -2.54
C TYR A 399 13.27 4.59 -1.64
N VAL A 400 14.27 3.79 -1.26
CA VAL A 400 15.41 4.24 -0.47
C VAL A 400 16.66 3.98 -1.31
N VAL A 401 17.31 5.05 -1.75
CA VAL A 401 18.33 4.99 -2.79
C VAL A 401 19.61 5.67 -2.31
N PRO A 402 20.76 4.98 -2.33
CA PRO A 402 22.06 5.61 -2.06
C PRO A 402 22.31 6.78 -3.00
N GLU A 403 22.93 7.86 -2.54
CA GLU A 403 23.22 9.03 -3.39
C GLU A 403 24.03 8.66 -4.64
N SER A 404 24.92 7.67 -4.53
CA SER A 404 25.71 7.14 -5.65
C SER A 404 24.88 6.43 -6.75
N ARG A 405 23.60 6.11 -6.47
CA ARG A 405 22.70 5.33 -7.33
C ARG A 405 21.53 6.12 -7.86
N LEU A 406 21.41 7.40 -7.52
CA LEU A 406 20.35 8.27 -8.02
C LEU A 406 20.43 8.41 -9.54
N ALA A 407 19.28 8.51 -10.19
CA ALA A 407 19.20 8.88 -11.58
C ALA A 407 19.77 10.30 -11.76
N ASN A 408 20.63 10.48 -12.76
CA ASN A 408 21.18 11.80 -13.08
C ASN A 408 20.06 12.70 -13.62
N THR A 409 19.55 13.60 -12.78
CA THR A 409 18.52 14.59 -13.15
C THR A 409 19.06 15.74 -14.01
N GLU A 410 20.36 15.78 -14.33
CA GLU A 410 20.98 16.88 -15.11
C GLU A 410 20.85 16.74 -16.65
N ALA A 411 20.23 15.67 -17.17
CA ALA A 411 20.14 15.46 -18.62
C ALA A 411 18.90 16.10 -19.30
N GLY A 412 18.11 16.93 -18.59
CA GLY A 412 16.82 17.43 -19.07
C GLY A 412 16.67 18.96 -19.21
N SER A 413 17.74 19.76 -19.09
CA SER A 413 17.63 21.22 -19.26
C SER A 413 18.49 21.79 -20.40
N SER A 414 18.36 21.16 -21.57
CA SER A 414 18.90 21.71 -22.81
C SER A 414 18.01 21.27 -23.97
N VAL A 415 16.86 21.91 -24.18
CA VAL A 415 16.27 22.25 -25.48
C VAL A 415 15.28 23.41 -25.28
#